data_e916b53db24f16a30b9f305ca75122c5
#
_entry.id   e916b53db24f16a30b9f305ca75122c5
#
_cell.length_a   1.000
_cell.length_b   1.000
_cell.length_c   1.000
_cell.angle_alpha   90.00
_cell.angle_beta   90.00
_cell.angle_gamma   90.00
#
_symmetry.space_group_name_H-M   'P 1'
#
loop_
_entity.id
_entity.type
_entity.pdbx_description
1 polymer ?
#
loop_
_entity_poly.entity_id
_entity_poly.type
_entity_poly.pdbx_seq_one_letter_code
_entity_poly.pdbx_strand_id
1 'polypeptide(L)'
;MSTSPDVRLTATGEDPLVGVVMGSDSDWPTMEGAVTALAEFSIACEVGVVSAHRMPEDMVAYGRSASERGLRVIIAGAGGAAHLPGMLAALTELPVIGVPVALKHLDGVDSLHSIVQMPAGVPVATVSIGGARNAGLLAARILGAGEGERAAALRARMRGFQGELRAMATAKGAAL
;
A
#
# COMPACT_ATOMS: atom_id res chain seq x y z
N MET A 1 16.37 5.42 -21.42
CA MET A 1 15.29 4.66 -22.05
C MET A 1 14.35 4.26 -20.94
N SER A 2 13.17 4.90 -20.84
CA SER A 2 12.12 4.51 -19.89
C SER A 2 11.44 3.28 -20.49
N THR A 3 11.78 2.10 -20.01
CA THR A 3 11.04 0.89 -20.37
C THR A 3 9.82 0.83 -19.42
N SER A 4 8.63 1.00 -19.99
CA SER A 4 7.41 0.69 -19.23
C SER A 4 7.48 -0.74 -18.72
N PRO A 5 7.07 -1.02 -17.48
CA PRO A 5 7.05 -2.40 -16.98
C PRO A 5 6.13 -3.26 -17.86
N ASP A 6 6.55 -4.46 -18.20
CA ASP A 6 5.69 -5.46 -18.87
C ASP A 6 4.78 -6.17 -17.84
N VAL A 7 4.27 -5.41 -16.91
CA VAL A 7 3.38 -5.86 -15.82
C VAL A 7 1.96 -5.51 -16.17
N ARG A 8 1.06 -6.50 -16.09
CA ARG A 8 -0.37 -6.26 -16.24
C ARG A 8 -0.90 -5.52 -15.01
N LEU A 9 -1.21 -4.23 -15.18
CA LEU A 9 -1.80 -3.38 -14.14
C LEU A 9 -3.28 -3.16 -14.45
N THR A 10 -4.12 -3.21 -13.42
CA THR A 10 -5.55 -2.91 -13.49
C THR A 10 -5.82 -1.64 -12.70
N ALA A 11 -6.25 -0.57 -13.37
CA ALA A 11 -6.63 0.67 -12.71
C ALA A 11 -8.10 0.63 -12.25
N THR A 12 -8.38 1.18 -11.06
CA THR A 12 -9.74 1.31 -10.51
C THR A 12 -10.43 2.62 -10.92
N GLY A 13 -9.74 3.47 -11.69
CA GLY A 13 -10.24 4.76 -12.18
C GLY A 13 -9.18 5.46 -13.02
N GLU A 14 -9.52 6.65 -13.50
CA GLU A 14 -8.61 7.52 -14.22
C GLU A 14 -7.55 8.10 -13.25
N ASP A 15 -6.35 8.33 -13.72
CA ASP A 15 -5.23 8.94 -12.99
C ASP A 15 -4.98 8.31 -11.59
N PRO A 16 -4.57 7.03 -11.51
CA PRO A 16 -4.30 6.38 -10.23
C PRO A 16 -3.19 7.09 -9.46
N LEU A 17 -3.43 7.35 -8.17
CA LEU A 17 -2.47 8.00 -7.27
C LEU A 17 -1.71 7.00 -6.40
N VAL A 18 -2.21 5.78 -6.29
CA VAL A 18 -1.63 4.75 -5.42
C VAL A 18 -1.40 3.48 -6.22
N GLY A 19 -0.18 2.95 -6.15
CA GLY A 19 0.10 1.61 -6.61
C GLY A 19 -0.18 0.59 -5.51
N VAL A 20 -0.97 -0.45 -5.78
CA VAL A 20 -1.20 -1.58 -4.88
C VAL A 20 -0.61 -2.82 -5.54
N VAL A 21 0.57 -3.21 -5.11
CA VAL A 21 1.31 -4.32 -5.73
C VAL A 21 1.62 -5.43 -4.75
N MET A 22 1.74 -6.65 -5.27
CA MET A 22 1.97 -7.83 -4.46
C MET A 22 2.93 -8.80 -5.14
N GLY A 23 3.59 -9.65 -4.37
CA GLY A 23 4.55 -10.64 -4.87
C GLY A 23 3.93 -11.83 -5.60
N SER A 24 2.65 -12.10 -5.34
CA SER A 24 1.86 -13.18 -5.92
C SER A 24 0.37 -12.84 -5.90
N ASP A 25 -0.39 -13.44 -6.79
CA ASP A 25 -1.86 -13.40 -6.79
C ASP A 25 -2.47 -14.03 -5.53
N SER A 26 -1.77 -14.97 -4.90
CA SER A 26 -2.14 -15.54 -3.61
C SER A 26 -2.21 -14.53 -2.46
N ASP A 27 -1.59 -13.36 -2.61
CA ASP A 27 -1.59 -12.29 -1.61
C ASP A 27 -2.87 -11.41 -1.73
N TRP A 28 -3.61 -11.56 -2.84
CA TRP A 28 -4.79 -10.74 -3.12
C TRP A 28 -5.84 -10.73 -2.02
N PRO A 29 -6.23 -11.86 -1.40
CA PRO A 29 -7.23 -11.86 -0.32
C PRO A 29 -6.85 -10.95 0.87
N THR A 30 -5.55 -10.71 1.08
CA THR A 30 -5.08 -9.72 2.06
C THR A 30 -5.09 -8.32 1.45
N MET A 31 -4.56 -8.17 0.24
CA MET A 31 -4.30 -6.86 -0.38
C MET A 31 -5.54 -6.12 -0.85
N GLU A 32 -6.64 -6.81 -1.16
CA GLU A 32 -7.93 -6.18 -1.54
C GLU A 32 -8.46 -5.21 -0.48
N GLY A 33 -8.10 -5.42 0.80
CA GLY A 33 -8.41 -4.51 1.88
C GLY A 33 -7.84 -3.10 1.70
N ALA A 34 -6.70 -2.97 1.04
CA ALA A 34 -6.13 -1.66 0.70
C ALA A 34 -6.96 -0.96 -0.40
N VAL A 35 -7.33 -1.70 -1.43
CA VAL A 35 -8.16 -1.18 -2.54
C VAL A 35 -9.52 -0.73 -2.04
N THR A 36 -10.16 -1.53 -1.19
CA THR A 36 -11.43 -1.18 -0.54
C THR A 36 -11.32 0.12 0.27
N ALA A 37 -10.26 0.24 1.09
CA ALA A 37 -10.04 1.45 1.88
C ALA A 37 -9.79 2.68 0.99
N LEU A 38 -9.03 2.55 -0.09
CA LEU A 38 -8.81 3.65 -1.04
C LEU A 38 -10.10 4.07 -1.73
N ALA A 39 -10.95 3.11 -2.14
CA ALA A 39 -12.25 3.38 -2.76
C ALA A 39 -13.18 4.16 -1.82
N GLU A 40 -13.20 3.85 -0.52
CA GLU A 40 -13.96 4.61 0.50
C GLU A 40 -13.54 6.09 0.55
N PHE A 41 -12.31 6.41 0.18
CA PHE A 41 -11.78 7.77 0.10
C PHE A 41 -11.80 8.35 -1.33
N SER A 42 -12.41 7.65 -2.29
CA SER A 42 -12.44 8.04 -3.71
C SER A 42 -11.04 8.28 -4.30
N ILE A 43 -10.09 7.42 -3.91
CA ILE A 43 -8.72 7.42 -4.40
C ILE A 43 -8.59 6.30 -5.42
N ALA A 44 -8.32 6.66 -6.68
CA ALA A 44 -8.01 5.70 -7.72
C ALA A 44 -6.64 5.06 -7.47
N CYS A 45 -6.54 3.77 -7.70
CA CYS A 45 -5.30 3.01 -7.60
C CYS A 45 -5.10 2.09 -8.81
N GLU A 46 -3.86 1.72 -9.08
CA GLU A 46 -3.53 0.61 -9.96
C GLU A 46 -3.16 -0.63 -9.13
N VAL A 47 -3.54 -1.80 -9.59
CA VAL A 47 -3.33 -3.08 -8.89
C VAL A 47 -2.58 -4.03 -9.80
N GLY A 48 -1.56 -4.72 -9.28
CA GLY A 48 -0.81 -5.70 -10.05
C GLY A 48 0.05 -6.64 -9.24
N VAL A 49 0.46 -7.73 -9.88
CA VAL A 49 1.47 -8.64 -9.35
C VAL A 49 2.83 -8.19 -9.87
N VAL A 50 3.73 -7.88 -8.95
CA VAL A 50 5.11 -7.44 -9.23
C VAL A 50 6.04 -8.25 -8.34
N SER A 51 6.50 -9.39 -8.85
CA SER A 51 7.30 -10.31 -8.03
C SER A 51 8.79 -9.92 -8.04
N ALA A 52 9.32 -9.52 -6.88
CA ALA A 52 10.73 -9.17 -6.75
C ALA A 52 11.69 -10.31 -7.13
N HIS A 53 11.30 -11.58 -6.91
CA HIS A 53 12.14 -12.74 -7.15
C HIS A 53 11.93 -13.38 -8.53
N ARG A 54 10.75 -13.23 -9.13
CA ARG A 54 10.40 -13.90 -10.40
C ARG A 54 10.32 -12.96 -11.60
N MET A 55 10.21 -11.64 -11.32
CA MET A 55 10.12 -10.57 -12.30
C MET A 55 10.99 -9.37 -11.86
N PRO A 56 12.30 -9.57 -11.59
CA PRO A 56 13.14 -8.53 -11.00
C PRO A 56 13.30 -7.30 -11.89
N GLU A 57 13.39 -7.47 -13.20
CA GLU A 57 13.52 -6.37 -14.15
C GLU A 57 12.23 -5.53 -14.22
N ASP A 58 11.07 -6.17 -14.25
CA ASP A 58 9.76 -5.51 -14.23
C ASP A 58 9.54 -4.77 -12.90
N MET A 59 9.97 -5.36 -11.78
CA MET A 59 9.91 -4.73 -10.47
C MET A 59 10.78 -3.46 -10.44
N VAL A 60 11.98 -3.51 -11.00
CA VAL A 60 12.86 -2.33 -11.14
C VAL A 60 12.22 -1.27 -12.02
N ALA A 61 11.68 -1.66 -13.18
CA ALA A 61 10.99 -0.75 -14.08
C ALA A 61 9.76 -0.13 -13.43
N TYR A 62 8.97 -0.92 -12.70
CA TYR A 62 7.80 -0.46 -11.95
C TYR A 62 8.17 0.63 -10.94
N GLY A 63 9.15 0.36 -10.07
CA GLY A 63 9.59 1.30 -9.03
C GLY A 63 10.10 2.62 -9.61
N ARG A 64 10.95 2.55 -10.63
CA ARG A 64 11.55 3.72 -11.26
C ARG A 64 10.56 4.60 -12.03
N SER A 65 9.56 4.02 -12.68
CA SER A 65 8.56 4.76 -13.44
C SER A 65 7.36 5.24 -12.64
N ALA A 66 7.23 4.81 -11.38
CA ALA A 66 6.04 5.05 -10.57
C ALA A 66 5.65 6.53 -10.45
N SER A 67 6.61 7.39 -10.12
CA SER A 67 6.41 8.83 -9.98
C SER A 67 6.05 9.50 -11.31
N GLU A 68 6.73 9.13 -12.39
CA GLU A 68 6.47 9.66 -13.74
C GLU A 68 5.07 9.28 -14.24
N ARG A 69 4.54 8.10 -13.85
CA ARG A 69 3.17 7.67 -14.15
C ARG A 69 2.09 8.37 -13.32
N GLY A 70 2.47 9.25 -12.38
CA GLY A 70 1.55 10.03 -11.57
C GLY A 70 1.24 9.44 -10.19
N LEU A 71 1.82 8.28 -9.84
CA LEU A 71 1.68 7.72 -8.49
C LEU A 71 2.27 8.66 -7.44
N ARG A 72 1.76 8.58 -6.23
CA ARG A 72 2.20 9.35 -5.06
C ARG A 72 2.55 8.47 -3.87
N VAL A 73 2.05 7.24 -3.85
CA VAL A 73 2.28 6.25 -2.79
C VAL A 73 2.28 4.87 -3.43
N ILE A 74 3.13 3.97 -2.94
CA ILE A 74 3.09 2.55 -3.28
C ILE A 74 2.74 1.76 -2.02
N ILE A 75 1.74 0.89 -2.12
CA ILE A 75 1.42 -0.14 -1.12
C ILE A 75 1.91 -1.47 -1.67
N ALA A 76 2.84 -2.10 -0.99
CA ALA A 76 3.44 -3.35 -1.44
C ALA A 76 3.24 -4.46 -0.41
N GLY A 77 2.57 -5.54 -0.83
CA GLY A 77 2.34 -6.74 -0.02
C GLY A 77 3.30 -7.86 -0.39
N ALA A 78 3.83 -8.55 0.60
CA ALA A 78 4.67 -9.70 0.39
C ALA A 78 4.67 -10.65 1.60
N GLY A 79 4.83 -11.96 1.34
CA GLY A 79 4.90 -12.99 2.35
C GLY A 79 6.21 -13.74 2.36
N GLY A 80 6.59 -14.30 3.52
CA GLY A 80 7.83 -15.06 3.70
C GLY A 80 9.07 -14.18 3.57
N ALA A 81 9.91 -14.44 2.56
CA ALA A 81 11.01 -13.57 2.15
C ALA A 81 10.45 -12.31 1.48
N ALA A 82 9.84 -11.43 2.26
CA ALA A 82 9.02 -10.32 1.83
C ALA A 82 9.86 -9.11 1.39
N HIS A 83 10.67 -9.26 0.36
CA HIS A 83 11.64 -8.27 -0.09
C HIS A 83 11.02 -7.13 -0.93
N LEU A 84 9.86 -7.35 -1.56
CA LEU A 84 9.26 -6.42 -2.50
C LEU A 84 9.13 -4.98 -1.97
N PRO A 85 8.59 -4.72 -0.76
CA PRO A 85 8.45 -3.34 -0.27
C PRO A 85 9.79 -2.61 -0.13
N GLY A 86 10.79 -3.27 0.44
CA GLY A 86 12.13 -2.69 0.63
C GLY A 86 12.86 -2.44 -0.69
N MET A 87 12.72 -3.35 -1.65
CA MET A 87 13.32 -3.19 -2.98
C MET A 87 12.67 -2.03 -3.75
N LEU A 88 11.34 -1.89 -3.69
CA LEU A 88 10.65 -0.74 -4.29
C LEU A 88 11.06 0.57 -3.60
N ALA A 89 11.16 0.61 -2.27
CA ALA A 89 11.58 1.80 -1.55
C ALA A 89 13.00 2.27 -1.91
N ALA A 90 13.87 1.37 -2.38
CA ALA A 90 15.20 1.70 -2.87
C ALA A 90 15.21 2.24 -4.32
N LEU A 91 14.10 2.15 -5.05
CA LEU A 91 14.00 2.47 -6.48
C LEU A 91 13.17 3.72 -6.78
N THR A 92 12.46 4.26 -5.80
CA THR A 92 11.56 5.40 -5.95
C THR A 92 11.73 6.38 -4.80
N GLU A 93 11.47 7.66 -5.06
CA GLU A 93 11.35 8.69 -4.04
C GLU A 93 9.97 8.73 -3.36
N LEU A 94 9.03 7.93 -3.85
CA LEU A 94 7.67 7.87 -3.29
C LEU A 94 7.65 7.15 -1.95
N PRO A 95 6.75 7.52 -1.02
CA PRO A 95 6.49 6.72 0.17
C PRO A 95 6.06 5.30 -0.20
N VAL A 96 6.70 4.31 0.43
CA VAL A 96 6.33 2.90 0.30
C VAL A 96 5.76 2.40 1.62
N ILE A 97 4.56 1.80 1.55
CA ILE A 97 3.88 1.17 2.68
C ILE A 97 3.98 -0.34 2.50
N GLY A 98 4.60 -1.01 3.46
CA GLY A 98 4.77 -2.47 3.44
C GLY A 98 3.66 -3.18 4.19
N VAL A 99 3.07 -4.18 3.56
CA VAL A 99 2.05 -5.05 4.15
C VAL A 99 2.61 -6.46 4.31
N PRO A 100 2.91 -6.89 5.54
CA PRO A 100 3.29 -8.28 5.78
C PRO A 100 2.11 -9.22 5.53
N VAL A 101 2.27 -10.16 4.60
CA VAL A 101 1.25 -11.18 4.29
C VAL A 101 1.59 -12.46 5.04
N ALA A 102 0.64 -12.99 5.80
CA ALA A 102 0.81 -14.27 6.48
C ALA A 102 0.79 -15.42 5.48
N LEU A 103 1.78 -16.31 5.58
CA LEU A 103 1.85 -17.56 4.85
C LEU A 103 1.58 -18.75 5.79
N LYS A 104 1.66 -19.96 5.23
CA LYS A 104 1.38 -21.21 5.94
C LYS A 104 2.23 -21.42 7.22
N HIS A 105 3.44 -20.88 7.26
CA HIS A 105 4.38 -21.04 8.36
C HIS A 105 4.62 -19.70 9.03
N LEU A 106 4.95 -19.72 10.34
CA LEU A 106 5.34 -18.56 11.14
C LEU A 106 4.30 -17.43 11.25
N ASP A 107 3.05 -17.63 10.81
CA ASP A 107 1.93 -16.71 10.96
C ASP A 107 2.21 -15.25 10.49
N GLY A 108 3.13 -15.10 9.52
CA GLY A 108 3.52 -13.81 8.95
C GLY A 108 4.61 -13.07 9.73
N VAL A 109 5.17 -13.65 10.80
CA VAL A 109 6.26 -13.03 11.57
C VAL A 109 7.52 -12.89 10.73
N ASP A 110 7.81 -13.89 9.89
CA ASP A 110 8.88 -13.85 8.88
C ASP A 110 8.67 -12.69 7.88
N SER A 111 7.46 -12.53 7.37
CA SER A 111 7.09 -11.43 6.48
C SER A 111 7.28 -10.08 7.15
N LEU A 112 6.82 -9.93 8.40
CA LEU A 112 6.98 -8.71 9.19
C LEU A 112 8.45 -8.37 9.38
N HIS A 113 9.28 -9.32 9.81
CA HIS A 113 10.70 -9.07 10.02
C HIS A 113 11.43 -8.74 8.72
N SER A 114 11.07 -9.38 7.61
CA SER A 114 11.65 -9.08 6.29
C SER A 114 11.36 -7.65 5.82
N ILE A 115 10.22 -7.08 6.21
CA ILE A 115 9.79 -5.76 5.74
C ILE A 115 10.24 -4.64 6.69
N VAL A 116 10.13 -4.85 8.01
CA VAL A 116 10.29 -3.76 9.00
C VAL A 116 11.75 -3.40 9.27
N GLN A 117 12.69 -4.34 9.13
CA GLN A 117 14.12 -4.15 9.45
C GLN A 117 14.90 -3.51 8.28
N MET A 118 14.45 -2.34 7.85
CA MET A 118 15.09 -1.62 6.75
C MET A 118 16.37 -0.90 7.21
N PRO A 119 17.39 -0.81 6.33
CA PRO A 119 18.60 -0.04 6.62
C PRO A 119 18.30 1.47 6.68
N ALA A 120 19.14 2.20 7.40
CA ALA A 120 19.08 3.66 7.44
C ALA A 120 19.18 4.24 6.02
N GLY A 121 18.28 5.16 5.68
CA GLY A 121 18.21 5.82 4.37
C GLY A 121 17.20 5.22 3.40
N VAL A 122 16.65 4.03 3.67
CA VAL A 122 15.61 3.39 2.83
C VAL A 122 14.39 3.02 3.69
N PRO A 123 13.52 3.97 4.02
CA PRO A 123 12.39 3.72 4.92
C PRO A 123 11.24 2.98 4.21
N VAL A 124 10.60 2.06 4.94
CA VAL A 124 9.30 1.47 4.58
C VAL A 124 8.34 1.66 5.74
N ALA A 125 7.18 2.26 5.50
CA ALA A 125 6.12 2.42 6.49
C ALA A 125 5.38 1.07 6.67
N THR A 126 5.82 0.24 7.59
CA THR A 126 5.26 -1.11 7.77
C THR A 126 4.00 -1.09 8.62
N VAL A 127 2.91 -1.68 8.13
CA VAL A 127 1.66 -1.90 8.88
C VAL A 127 1.67 -3.28 9.57
N SER A 128 0.62 -3.58 10.33
CA SER A 128 0.46 -4.90 10.96
C SER A 128 0.38 -6.05 9.94
N ILE A 129 0.66 -7.28 10.38
CA ILE A 129 0.44 -8.49 9.58
C ILE A 129 -1.03 -8.52 9.12
N GLY A 130 -1.24 -8.70 7.82
CA GLY A 130 -2.57 -8.66 7.20
C GLY A 130 -3.21 -7.26 7.16
N GLY A 131 -2.49 -6.20 7.54
CA GLY A 131 -3.02 -4.86 7.74
C GLY A 131 -3.22 -4.03 6.47
N ALA A 132 -3.55 -4.64 5.32
CA ALA A 132 -3.70 -3.93 4.05
C ALA A 132 -4.73 -2.80 4.09
N ARG A 133 -5.85 -2.97 4.83
CA ARG A 133 -6.81 -1.88 5.04
C ARG A 133 -6.15 -0.65 5.68
N ASN A 134 -5.33 -0.86 6.71
CA ASN A 134 -4.59 0.23 7.34
C ASN A 134 -3.54 0.86 6.41
N ALA A 135 -2.97 0.09 5.49
CA ALA A 135 -2.09 0.64 4.45
C ALA A 135 -2.85 1.59 3.52
N GLY A 136 -4.07 1.23 3.08
CA GLY A 136 -4.94 2.12 2.30
C GLY A 136 -5.31 3.40 3.05
N LEU A 137 -5.67 3.28 4.33
CA LEU A 137 -5.95 4.44 5.19
C LEU A 137 -4.72 5.32 5.43
N LEU A 138 -3.53 4.73 5.55
CA LEU A 138 -2.27 5.47 5.67
C LEU A 138 -1.94 6.21 4.37
N ALA A 139 -2.13 5.57 3.21
CA ALA A 139 -1.98 6.23 1.92
C ALA A 139 -2.94 7.43 1.77
N ALA A 140 -4.21 7.29 2.17
CA ALA A 140 -5.16 8.39 2.20
C ALA A 140 -4.70 9.56 3.11
N ARG A 141 -4.08 9.25 4.25
CA ARG A 141 -3.50 10.27 5.14
C ARG A 141 -2.28 10.96 4.54
N ILE A 142 -1.39 10.21 3.89
CA ILE A 142 -0.22 10.76 3.19
C ILE A 142 -0.68 11.75 2.11
N LEU A 143 -1.64 11.35 1.27
CA LEU A 143 -2.22 12.22 0.25
C LEU A 143 -2.95 13.43 0.85
N GLY A 144 -3.60 13.24 1.98
CA GLY A 144 -4.27 14.30 2.73
C GLY A 144 -3.33 15.28 3.45
N ALA A 145 -2.07 14.92 3.69
CA ALA A 145 -1.08 15.80 4.32
C ALA A 145 -0.58 16.92 3.39
N GLY A 146 -0.79 16.78 2.08
CA GLY A 146 -0.44 17.79 1.09
C GLY A 146 -1.34 19.04 1.13
N GLU A 147 -1.16 19.89 0.14
CA GLU A 147 -1.93 21.13 -0.03
C GLU A 147 -2.99 20.99 -1.13
N GLY A 148 -3.85 22.00 -1.23
CA GLY A 148 -4.92 22.10 -2.24
C GLY A 148 -6.23 21.43 -1.85
N GLU A 149 -7.21 21.56 -2.74
CA GLU A 149 -8.59 21.14 -2.48
C GLU A 149 -8.73 19.63 -2.26
N ARG A 150 -8.05 18.81 -3.05
CA ARG A 150 -8.07 17.34 -2.92
C ARG A 150 -7.57 16.92 -1.54
N ALA A 151 -6.45 17.46 -1.08
CA ALA A 151 -5.91 17.13 0.24
C ALA A 151 -6.85 17.61 1.36
N ALA A 152 -7.45 18.77 1.23
CA ALA A 152 -8.45 19.28 2.18
C ALA A 152 -9.68 18.37 2.24
N ALA A 153 -10.19 17.91 1.09
CA ALA A 153 -11.31 16.97 1.01
C ALA A 153 -10.98 15.62 1.68
N LEU A 154 -9.78 15.07 1.43
CA LEU A 154 -9.32 13.83 2.09
C LEU A 154 -9.24 14.00 3.61
N ARG A 155 -8.73 15.12 4.12
CA ARG A 155 -8.72 15.42 5.56
C ARG A 155 -10.12 15.51 6.15
N ALA A 156 -11.06 16.14 5.44
CA ALA A 156 -12.45 16.24 5.90
C ALA A 156 -13.09 14.84 6.00
N ARG A 157 -12.92 14.00 4.96
CA ARG A 157 -13.41 12.62 4.94
C ARG A 157 -12.79 11.76 6.03
N MET A 158 -11.47 11.92 6.29
CA MET A 158 -10.77 11.22 7.38
C MET A 158 -11.33 11.61 8.75
N ARG A 159 -11.68 12.88 8.99
CA ARG A 159 -12.34 13.30 10.25
C ARG A 159 -13.72 12.65 10.40
N GLY A 160 -14.50 12.56 9.32
CA GLY A 160 -15.78 11.84 9.32
C GLY A 160 -15.61 10.38 9.71
N PHE A 161 -14.70 9.67 9.01
CA PHE A 161 -14.36 8.27 9.31
C PHE A 161 -13.92 8.06 10.77
N GLN A 162 -13.10 8.94 11.32
CA GLN A 162 -12.69 8.88 12.73
C GLN A 162 -13.88 9.10 13.67
N GLY A 163 -14.83 9.96 13.31
CA GLY A 163 -16.09 10.16 14.04
C GLY A 163 -16.95 8.89 14.07
N GLU A 164 -17.06 8.20 12.95
CA GLU A 164 -17.77 6.91 12.85
C GLU A 164 -17.14 5.83 13.72
N LEU A 165 -15.79 5.72 13.69
CA LEU A 165 -15.07 4.78 14.56
C LEU A 165 -15.31 5.08 16.05
N ARG A 166 -15.31 6.35 16.44
CA ARG A 166 -15.62 6.76 17.81
C ARG A 166 -17.05 6.38 18.20
N ALA A 167 -18.02 6.65 17.34
CA ALA A 167 -19.42 6.31 17.59
C ALA A 167 -19.60 4.80 17.78
N MET A 168 -18.99 3.98 16.92
CA MET A 168 -19.01 2.53 17.04
C MET A 168 -18.38 2.04 18.37
N ALA A 169 -17.24 2.60 18.76
CA ALA A 169 -16.58 2.23 20.01
C ALA A 169 -17.42 2.62 21.24
N THR A 170 -18.04 3.81 21.21
CA THR A 170 -18.94 4.28 22.28
C THR A 170 -20.17 3.39 22.42
N ALA A 171 -20.79 3.01 21.29
CA ALA A 171 -21.96 2.13 21.31
C ALA A 171 -21.64 0.73 21.86
N LYS A 172 -20.46 0.17 21.49
CA LYS A 172 -20.01 -1.11 22.06
C LYS A 172 -19.73 -1.02 23.57
N GLY A 173 -19.15 0.09 24.04
CA GLY A 173 -18.91 0.30 25.48
C GLY A 173 -20.20 0.46 26.28
N ALA A 174 -21.26 1.04 25.71
CA ALA A 174 -22.56 1.19 26.35
C ALA A 174 -23.34 -0.13 26.45
N ALA A 175 -22.92 -1.17 25.73
CA ALA A 175 -23.55 -2.49 25.73
C ALA A 175 -22.91 -3.48 26.74
N LEU A 176 -21.86 -3.05 27.47
CA LEU A 176 -21.21 -3.79 28.56
C LEU A 176 -21.87 -3.50 29.90
#